data_e8f18f1159093ea2dacb5136c9a6c517
#
_entry.id   e8f18f1159093ea2dacb5136c9a6c517
#
_cell.length_a   1.000
_cell.length_b   1.000
_cell.length_c   1.000
_cell.angle_alpha   90.00
_cell.angle_beta   90.00
_cell.angle_gamma   90.00
#
_symmetry.space_group_name_H-M   'P 1'
#
loop_
_entity.id
_entity.type
_entity.pdbx_description
1 polymer ?
#
loop_
_entity_poly.entity_id
_entity_poly.type
_entity_poly.pdbx_seq_one_letter_code
_entity_poly.pdbx_strand_id
1 'polypeptide(L)'
;METIIIVLGVILFLQSLLSLGAAMRFARYSLRHNHPRSNRYQPKAVVIVPCKGLEHDFEDNMRALFAQEYRDYEIIFVTETESDPAYGVLSRLIKTYSRRPAWLVVAGEAKFRGQKVHNLLAAIDMLNSIDRRAEVIAFADSDARVGRYWLSELVAPLGDKRVGATTGFRWYLPVRGGLFSKLLSVWNSSALSLLGERSSFAWGGSMAIRRENFDRLNIKQIWQGALSDDYALTAAIHQGGQRIKFVPHCLVASHTDATFSELLEFSTRQMRITRVYSRRVWQVAAISHCLYNLTFWGGLIWLIAASFTGKLNFTLATLLTGIFLLGATTGWMRAVVASHLLPSNRPLIQKNWWAYVLLGPVVSLIYLYNMLASAWTNRITWRGIGYEMISPTETDIFHRPKTRPQSEAVQRPQSKRKASVRSSSRNS
;
A
#
# COMPACT_ATOMS: atom_id res chain seq x y z
N MET A 1 -5.97 -16.08 -37.70
CA MET A 1 -5.30 -15.27 -36.66
C MET A 1 -6.14 -14.02 -36.32
N GLU A 2 -6.57 -13.26 -37.34
CA GLU A 2 -7.35 -12.02 -37.19
C GLU A 2 -8.66 -12.23 -36.40
N THR A 3 -9.48 -13.23 -36.75
CA THR A 3 -10.70 -13.57 -36.03
C THR A 3 -10.47 -13.85 -34.55
N ILE A 4 -9.38 -14.54 -34.22
CA ILE A 4 -9.04 -14.84 -32.82
C ILE A 4 -8.73 -13.56 -32.04
N ILE A 5 -7.96 -12.64 -32.62
CA ILE A 5 -7.59 -11.35 -31.98
C ILE A 5 -8.86 -10.50 -31.77
N ILE A 6 -9.79 -10.49 -32.73
CA ILE A 6 -11.06 -9.78 -32.59
C ILE A 6 -11.91 -10.37 -31.47
N VAL A 7 -12.04 -11.70 -31.38
CA VAL A 7 -12.77 -12.36 -30.29
C VAL A 7 -12.16 -12.04 -28.95
N LEU A 8 -10.82 -12.13 -28.80
CA LEU A 8 -10.12 -11.73 -27.59
C LEU A 8 -10.31 -10.23 -27.29
N GLY A 9 -10.37 -9.39 -28.34
CA GLY A 9 -10.64 -7.96 -28.22
C GLY A 9 -12.04 -7.68 -27.66
N VAL A 10 -13.06 -8.40 -28.10
CA VAL A 10 -14.42 -8.28 -27.56
C VAL A 10 -14.46 -8.71 -26.09
N ILE A 11 -13.82 -9.82 -25.73
CA ILE A 11 -13.75 -10.28 -24.35
C ILE A 11 -13.06 -9.25 -23.46
N LEU A 12 -11.93 -8.70 -23.92
CA LEU A 12 -11.19 -7.66 -23.19
C LEU A 12 -11.99 -6.34 -23.09
N PHE A 13 -12.73 -5.96 -24.13
CA PHE A 13 -13.61 -4.79 -24.09
C PHE A 13 -14.70 -4.95 -23.02
N LEU A 14 -15.35 -6.11 -22.96
CA LEU A 14 -16.34 -6.42 -21.91
C LEU A 14 -15.70 -6.41 -20.50
N GLN A 15 -14.51 -6.98 -20.35
CA GLN A 15 -13.75 -6.91 -19.10
C GLN A 15 -13.43 -5.45 -18.72
N SER A 16 -13.07 -4.61 -19.68
CA SER A 16 -12.79 -3.18 -19.45
C SER A 16 -14.04 -2.41 -19.01
N LEU A 17 -15.23 -2.75 -19.52
CA LEU A 17 -16.52 -2.22 -19.05
C LEU A 17 -16.79 -2.63 -17.59
N LEU A 18 -16.53 -3.89 -17.22
CA LEU A 18 -16.67 -4.35 -15.84
C LEU A 18 -15.70 -3.61 -14.89
N SER A 19 -14.47 -3.36 -15.35
CA SER A 19 -13.47 -2.58 -14.61
C SER A 19 -13.92 -1.13 -14.40
N LEU A 20 -14.46 -0.48 -15.45
CA LEU A 20 -15.06 0.86 -15.33
C LEU A 20 -16.24 0.84 -14.34
N GLY A 21 -17.12 -0.16 -14.42
CA GLY A 21 -18.22 -0.33 -13.47
C GLY A 21 -17.74 -0.47 -12.03
N ALA A 22 -16.63 -1.18 -11.79
CA ALA A 22 -16.00 -1.27 -10.47
C ALA A 22 -15.45 0.09 -9.99
N ALA A 23 -14.77 0.83 -10.87
CA ALA A 23 -14.28 2.17 -10.55
C ALA A 23 -15.43 3.17 -10.27
N MET A 24 -16.54 3.07 -11.01
CA MET A 24 -17.74 3.86 -10.75
C MET A 24 -18.38 3.54 -9.38
N ARG A 25 -18.46 2.26 -9.01
CA ARG A 25 -18.93 1.85 -7.67
C ARG A 25 -18.02 2.39 -6.57
N PHE A 26 -16.71 2.26 -6.73
CA PHE A 26 -15.73 2.83 -5.81
C PHE A 26 -15.89 4.35 -5.70
N ALA A 27 -15.99 5.07 -6.82
CA ALA A 27 -16.16 6.53 -6.83
C ALA A 27 -17.44 6.96 -6.13
N ARG A 28 -18.58 6.36 -6.49
CA ARG A 28 -19.89 6.65 -5.84
C ARG A 28 -19.85 6.38 -4.34
N TYR A 29 -19.28 5.25 -3.93
CA TYR A 29 -19.14 4.90 -2.54
C TYR A 29 -18.26 5.92 -1.81
N SER A 30 -17.07 6.21 -2.33
CA SER A 30 -16.09 7.10 -1.70
C SER A 30 -16.61 8.53 -1.57
N LEU A 31 -17.23 9.09 -2.62
CA LEU A 31 -17.75 10.45 -2.60
C LEU A 31 -18.99 10.60 -1.70
N ARG A 32 -19.86 9.59 -1.64
CA ARG A 32 -21.03 9.61 -0.71
C ARG A 32 -20.62 9.52 0.75
N HIS A 33 -19.49 8.92 1.06
CA HIS A 33 -18.99 8.75 2.42
C HIS A 33 -17.84 9.73 2.74
N ASN A 34 -17.68 10.78 1.95
CA ASN A 34 -16.65 11.81 2.14
C ASN A 34 -17.11 12.94 3.07
N HIS A 35 -18.00 12.69 4.01
CA HIS A 35 -18.37 13.64 5.07
C HIS A 35 -17.96 13.04 6.41
N PRO A 36 -17.25 13.81 7.27
CA PRO A 36 -16.95 13.37 8.62
C PRO A 36 -18.24 12.97 9.32
N ARG A 37 -18.28 11.76 9.83
CA ARG A 37 -19.46 11.32 10.58
C ARG A 37 -19.38 11.87 11.98
N SER A 38 -20.48 12.45 12.47
CA SER A 38 -20.67 12.71 13.90
C SER A 38 -20.57 11.36 14.63
N ASN A 39 -19.41 11.09 15.23
CA ASN A 39 -19.03 9.74 15.62
C ASN A 39 -19.34 9.52 17.09
N ARG A 40 -20.41 8.81 17.38
CA ARG A 40 -20.77 8.40 18.74
C ARG A 40 -19.97 7.19 19.25
N TYR A 41 -19.42 6.35 18.34
CA TYR A 41 -18.64 5.17 18.72
C TYR A 41 -17.14 5.50 18.74
N GLN A 42 -16.65 5.83 19.93
CA GLN A 42 -15.24 6.15 20.22
C GLN A 42 -14.78 5.42 21.50
N PRO A 43 -14.72 4.09 21.49
CA PRO A 43 -14.20 3.33 22.62
C PRO A 43 -12.69 3.58 22.80
N LYS A 44 -12.15 3.18 23.94
CA LYS A 44 -10.69 3.26 24.15
C LYS A 44 -9.95 2.49 23.05
N ALA A 45 -9.00 3.15 22.38
CA ALA A 45 -8.25 2.58 21.27
C ALA A 45 -6.74 2.55 21.53
N VAL A 46 -6.06 1.61 20.91
CA VAL A 46 -4.61 1.59 20.81
C VAL A 46 -4.18 1.63 19.36
N VAL A 47 -3.18 2.46 19.04
CA VAL A 47 -2.57 2.54 17.71
C VAL A 47 -1.21 1.86 17.77
N ILE A 48 -1.02 0.81 16.98
CA ILE A 48 0.24 0.07 16.90
C ILE A 48 0.97 0.45 15.61
N VAL A 49 2.25 0.82 15.74
CA VAL A 49 3.06 1.34 14.64
C VAL A 49 4.41 0.60 14.59
N PRO A 50 4.55 -0.41 13.72
CA PRO A 50 5.84 -1.05 13.49
C PRO A 50 6.74 -0.11 12.68
N CYS A 51 7.94 0.17 13.19
CA CYS A 51 8.90 1.09 12.59
C CYS A 51 10.20 0.35 12.24
N LYS A 52 10.81 0.71 11.11
CA LYS A 52 12.15 0.23 10.72
C LYS A 52 12.84 1.28 9.85
N GLY A 53 13.94 1.85 10.36
CA GLY A 53 14.67 2.92 9.69
C GLY A 53 13.89 4.23 9.63
N LEU A 54 14.50 5.22 8.97
CA LEU A 54 13.88 6.54 8.74
C LEU A 54 13.48 6.64 7.27
N GLU A 55 12.18 6.64 7.03
CA GLU A 55 11.61 6.88 5.71
C GLU A 55 11.41 8.39 5.47
N HIS A 56 11.07 8.72 4.22
CA HIS A 56 10.72 10.09 3.89
C HIS A 56 9.59 10.59 4.80
N ASP A 57 9.76 11.77 5.37
CA ASP A 57 8.78 12.39 6.28
C ASP A 57 8.47 11.59 7.57
N PHE A 58 9.35 10.67 8.00
CA PHE A 58 9.10 9.79 9.14
C PHE A 58 8.64 10.57 10.39
N GLU A 59 9.39 11.60 10.80
CA GLU A 59 9.06 12.36 12.01
C GLU A 59 7.68 13.04 11.91
N ASP A 60 7.35 13.63 10.76
CA ASP A 60 6.05 14.24 10.54
C ASP A 60 4.91 13.24 10.52
N ASN A 61 5.15 12.03 9.97
CA ASN A 61 4.16 10.96 10.00
C ASN A 61 3.87 10.54 11.44
N MET A 62 4.90 10.40 12.27
CA MET A 62 4.74 10.08 13.69
C MET A 62 4.05 11.22 14.46
N ARG A 63 4.39 12.50 14.20
CA ARG A 63 3.70 13.66 14.78
C ARG A 63 2.19 13.65 14.48
N ALA A 64 1.79 13.25 13.27
CA ALA A 64 0.38 13.14 12.88
C ALA A 64 -0.39 12.12 13.74
N LEU A 65 0.27 11.04 14.21
CA LEU A 65 -0.34 10.07 15.12
C LEU A 65 -0.59 10.63 16.52
N PHE A 66 0.29 11.51 17.03
CA PHE A 66 0.06 12.20 18.31
C PHE A 66 -1.04 13.27 18.22
N ALA A 67 -1.33 13.77 17.03
CA ALA A 67 -2.29 14.86 16.78
C ALA A 67 -3.70 14.38 16.39
N GLN A 68 -4.07 13.13 16.70
CA GLN A 68 -5.38 12.59 16.35
C GLN A 68 -6.50 13.21 17.21
N GLU A 69 -7.58 13.61 16.56
CA GLU A 69 -8.85 13.99 17.20
C GLU A 69 -9.62 12.74 17.62
N TYR A 70 -9.20 12.18 18.73
CA TYR A 70 -9.81 11.03 19.36
C TYR A 70 -9.69 11.14 20.88
N ARG A 71 -10.76 10.85 21.61
CA ARG A 71 -10.85 11.13 23.05
C ARG A 71 -9.83 10.32 23.86
N ASP A 72 -9.84 9.02 23.74
CA ASP A 72 -9.06 8.11 24.57
C ASP A 72 -8.33 7.10 23.71
N TYR A 73 -7.04 7.34 23.48
CA TYR A 73 -6.17 6.42 22.77
C TYR A 73 -4.73 6.49 23.25
N GLU A 74 -4.03 5.40 23.04
CA GLU A 74 -2.60 5.23 23.31
C GLU A 74 -1.87 4.81 22.05
N ILE A 75 -0.56 4.98 21.99
CA ILE A 75 0.27 4.61 20.85
C ILE A 75 1.35 3.63 21.31
N ILE A 76 1.54 2.54 20.58
CA ILE A 76 2.66 1.60 20.77
C ILE A 76 3.50 1.62 19.51
N PHE A 77 4.67 2.25 19.60
CA PHE A 77 5.70 2.16 18.59
C PHE A 77 6.57 0.93 18.82
N VAL A 78 6.97 0.27 17.74
CA VAL A 78 7.78 -0.94 17.84
C VAL A 78 8.94 -0.88 16.87
N THR A 79 10.16 -1.07 17.39
CA THR A 79 11.37 -1.25 16.58
C THR A 79 11.91 -2.66 16.73
N GLU A 80 12.74 -3.11 15.79
CA GLU A 80 13.43 -4.40 15.90
C GLU A 80 14.48 -4.38 16.98
N THR A 81 15.27 -3.27 17.05
CA THR A 81 16.37 -3.09 18.00
C THR A 81 16.42 -1.63 18.47
N GLU A 82 17.13 -1.36 19.55
CA GLU A 82 17.44 0.01 20.02
C GLU A 82 18.39 0.75 19.08
N SER A 83 19.19 0.02 18.31
CA SER A 83 20.09 0.58 17.31
C SER A 83 19.39 1.00 16.00
N ASP A 84 18.08 0.73 15.85
CA ASP A 84 17.32 1.20 14.71
C ASP A 84 17.26 2.75 14.73
N PRO A 85 17.56 3.43 13.62
CA PRO A 85 17.49 4.90 13.54
C PRO A 85 16.16 5.50 13.98
N ALA A 86 15.05 4.76 13.83
CA ALA A 86 13.72 5.20 14.29
C ALA A 86 13.64 5.29 15.81
N TYR A 87 14.37 4.44 16.55
CA TYR A 87 14.28 4.38 18.01
C TYR A 87 14.58 5.73 18.68
N GLY A 88 15.69 6.37 18.30
CA GLY A 88 16.06 7.67 18.86
C GLY A 88 15.07 8.79 18.58
N VAL A 89 14.49 8.80 17.36
CA VAL A 89 13.45 9.77 16.98
C VAL A 89 12.18 9.54 17.78
N LEU A 90 11.73 8.30 17.88
CA LEU A 90 10.52 7.92 18.63
C LEU A 90 10.65 8.23 20.11
N SER A 91 11.80 7.90 20.74
CA SER A 91 12.08 8.23 22.14
C SER A 91 11.98 9.74 22.41
N ARG A 92 12.49 10.57 21.52
CA ARG A 92 12.39 12.03 21.61
C ARG A 92 10.93 12.49 21.46
N LEU A 93 10.18 11.97 20.47
CA LEU A 93 8.79 12.33 20.25
C LEU A 93 7.90 11.96 21.43
N ILE A 94 8.05 10.79 22.01
CA ILE A 94 7.29 10.35 23.21
C ILE A 94 7.51 11.34 24.36
N LYS A 95 8.74 11.76 24.60
CA LYS A 95 9.04 12.77 25.64
C LYS A 95 8.41 14.13 25.30
N THR A 96 8.43 14.54 24.04
CA THR A 96 7.86 15.82 23.57
C THR A 96 6.34 15.85 23.71
N TYR A 97 5.67 14.75 23.38
CA TYR A 97 4.21 14.63 23.42
C TYR A 97 3.70 13.90 24.66
N SER A 98 4.29 14.17 25.82
CA SER A 98 4.06 13.48 27.09
C SER A 98 2.61 13.45 27.58
N ARG A 99 1.74 14.34 27.07
CA ARG A 99 0.29 14.34 27.37
C ARG A 99 -0.47 13.17 26.74
N ARG A 100 0.08 12.55 25.69
CA ARG A 100 -0.51 11.38 25.02
C ARG A 100 0.26 10.14 25.44
N PRO A 101 -0.38 9.17 26.10
CA PRO A 101 0.27 7.91 26.45
C PRO A 101 0.86 7.23 25.22
N ALA A 102 2.14 7.00 25.24
CA ALA A 102 2.85 6.34 24.15
C ALA A 102 3.99 5.48 24.68
N TRP A 103 4.22 4.35 24.07
CA TRP A 103 5.17 3.32 24.46
C TRP A 103 6.12 3.03 23.30
N LEU A 104 7.34 2.65 23.62
CA LEU A 104 8.33 2.19 22.64
C LEU A 104 8.80 0.80 23.04
N VAL A 105 8.52 -0.18 22.18
CA VAL A 105 8.83 -1.59 22.37
C VAL A 105 9.97 -1.99 21.46
N VAL A 106 10.92 -2.74 21.96
CA VAL A 106 11.95 -3.43 21.19
C VAL A 106 11.53 -4.89 21.06
N ALA A 107 11.15 -5.28 19.83
CA ALA A 107 10.61 -6.62 19.57
C ALA A 107 11.70 -7.72 19.48
N GLY A 108 12.92 -7.35 19.14
CA GLY A 108 13.95 -8.30 18.75
C GLY A 108 13.78 -8.83 17.33
N GLU A 109 14.62 -9.77 16.96
CA GLU A 109 14.62 -10.37 15.61
C GLU A 109 13.58 -11.47 15.47
N ALA A 110 12.83 -11.42 14.38
CA ALA A 110 11.92 -12.51 14.00
C ALA A 110 12.72 -13.76 13.58
N LYS A 111 12.20 -14.95 13.92
CA LYS A 111 12.81 -16.24 13.53
C LYS A 111 11.99 -17.00 12.49
N PHE A 112 10.67 -17.03 12.62
CA PHE A 112 9.77 -17.88 11.80
C PHE A 112 8.57 -17.12 11.25
N ARG A 113 8.71 -15.81 11.04
CA ARG A 113 7.64 -14.92 10.56
C ARG A 113 8.20 -13.64 9.97
N GLY A 114 7.36 -12.83 9.34
CA GLY A 114 7.76 -11.49 8.91
C GLY A 114 8.17 -10.60 10.09
N GLN A 115 9.21 -9.80 9.96
CA GLN A 115 9.65 -8.88 11.01
C GLN A 115 8.56 -7.88 11.41
N LYS A 116 7.77 -7.39 10.45
CA LYS A 116 6.61 -6.52 10.74
C LYS A 116 5.61 -7.24 11.64
N VAL A 117 5.24 -8.47 11.31
CA VAL A 117 4.30 -9.28 12.10
C VAL A 117 4.87 -9.57 13.50
N HIS A 118 6.18 -9.83 13.60
CA HIS A 118 6.85 -10.01 14.89
C HIS A 118 6.74 -8.75 15.76
N ASN A 119 6.97 -7.57 15.17
CA ASN A 119 6.82 -6.30 15.86
C ASN A 119 5.36 -6.07 16.33
N LEU A 120 4.39 -6.39 15.50
CA LEU A 120 2.97 -6.30 15.87
C LEU A 120 2.62 -7.23 17.05
N LEU A 121 3.12 -8.47 17.03
CA LEU A 121 2.91 -9.41 18.13
C LEU A 121 3.54 -8.93 19.45
N ALA A 122 4.73 -8.36 19.41
CA ALA A 122 5.37 -7.78 20.60
C ALA A 122 4.53 -6.62 21.18
N ALA A 123 3.94 -5.78 20.31
CA ALA A 123 3.02 -4.74 20.77
C ALA A 123 1.74 -5.31 21.39
N ILE A 124 1.17 -6.37 20.82
CA ILE A 124 -0.01 -7.05 21.38
C ILE A 124 0.33 -7.68 22.75
N ASP A 125 1.51 -8.24 22.90
CA ASP A 125 1.95 -8.80 24.19
C ASP A 125 2.10 -7.71 25.24
N MET A 126 2.70 -6.57 24.87
CA MET A 126 2.77 -5.41 25.74
C MET A 126 1.37 -4.88 26.10
N LEU A 127 0.48 -4.71 25.12
CA LEU A 127 -0.90 -4.25 25.36
C LEU A 127 -1.60 -5.15 26.38
N ASN A 128 -1.40 -6.46 26.32
CA ASN A 128 -1.98 -7.40 27.25
C ASN A 128 -1.45 -7.24 28.70
N SER A 129 -0.24 -6.71 28.84
CA SER A 129 0.39 -6.49 30.16
C SER A 129 0.02 -5.14 30.79
N ILE A 130 -0.14 -4.08 29.97
CA ILE A 130 -0.33 -2.71 30.48
C ILE A 130 -1.79 -2.26 30.54
N ASP A 131 -2.60 -2.60 29.53
CA ASP A 131 -3.98 -2.13 29.43
C ASP A 131 -4.95 -3.15 28.82
N ARG A 132 -5.71 -3.80 29.69
CA ARG A 132 -6.77 -4.73 29.27
C ARG A 132 -8.04 -4.03 28.78
N ARG A 133 -8.16 -2.68 28.88
CA ARG A 133 -9.38 -1.93 28.61
C ARG A 133 -9.47 -1.39 27.18
N ALA A 134 -8.40 -1.46 26.38
CA ALA A 134 -8.47 -1.07 24.98
C ALA A 134 -9.43 -1.98 24.21
N GLU A 135 -10.49 -1.40 23.67
CA GLU A 135 -11.57 -2.11 22.95
C GLU A 135 -11.31 -2.20 21.46
N VAL A 136 -10.46 -1.32 20.92
CA VAL A 136 -10.09 -1.29 19.51
C VAL A 136 -8.60 -1.24 19.35
N ILE A 137 -8.09 -2.04 18.42
CA ILE A 137 -6.70 -2.06 17.97
C ILE A 137 -6.67 -1.48 16.56
N ALA A 138 -5.94 -0.38 16.37
CA ALA A 138 -5.67 0.23 15.09
C ALA A 138 -4.19 0.03 14.71
N PHE A 139 -3.92 -0.14 13.43
CA PHE A 139 -2.57 -0.34 12.89
C PHE A 139 -2.27 0.73 11.86
N ALA A 140 -1.05 1.30 11.91
CA ALA A 140 -0.57 2.27 10.95
C ALA A 140 0.86 1.94 10.54
N ASP A 141 1.19 2.06 9.24
CA ASP A 141 2.57 1.99 8.77
C ASP A 141 3.31 3.31 9.07
N SER A 142 4.61 3.25 9.28
CA SER A 142 5.45 4.42 9.57
C SER A 142 5.61 5.39 8.38
N ASP A 143 5.34 4.91 7.16
CA ASP A 143 5.36 5.70 5.91
C ASP A 143 3.99 6.31 5.55
N ALA A 144 2.98 6.15 6.40
CA ALA A 144 1.63 6.64 6.17
C ALA A 144 1.39 7.98 6.88
N ARG A 145 1.18 9.07 6.11
CA ARG A 145 0.76 10.37 6.65
C ARG A 145 -0.74 10.36 6.90
N VAL A 146 -1.16 10.12 8.14
CA VAL A 146 -2.57 10.10 8.52
C VAL A 146 -3.13 11.50 8.74
N GLY A 147 -4.42 11.69 8.42
CA GLY A 147 -5.13 12.94 8.70
C GLY A 147 -5.54 13.06 10.18
N ARG A 148 -5.91 14.28 10.63
CA ARG A 148 -6.30 14.59 12.01
C ARG A 148 -7.45 13.73 12.55
N TYR A 149 -8.40 13.33 11.70
CA TYR A 149 -9.58 12.53 12.07
C TYR A 149 -9.45 11.05 11.69
N TRP A 150 -8.26 10.62 11.26
CA TRP A 150 -8.03 9.27 10.77
C TRP A 150 -8.50 8.20 11.76
N LEU A 151 -8.11 8.30 13.04
CA LEU A 151 -8.47 7.29 14.03
C LEU A 151 -9.96 7.26 14.29
N SER A 152 -10.62 8.41 14.43
CA SER A 152 -12.06 8.50 14.66
C SER A 152 -12.87 7.94 13.50
N GLU A 153 -12.46 8.24 12.26
CA GLU A 153 -13.11 7.74 11.06
C GLU A 153 -12.88 6.23 10.86
N LEU A 154 -11.67 5.75 11.16
CA LEU A 154 -11.31 4.34 11.03
C LEU A 154 -12.09 3.48 12.04
N VAL A 155 -12.27 3.96 13.26
CA VAL A 155 -12.94 3.24 14.36
C VAL A 155 -14.47 3.25 14.22
N ALA A 156 -15.05 4.34 13.73
CA ALA A 156 -16.49 4.54 13.68
C ALA A 156 -17.33 3.39 13.15
N PRO A 157 -16.97 2.77 11.99
CA PRO A 157 -17.80 1.71 11.45
C PRO A 157 -17.76 0.41 12.25
N LEU A 158 -16.81 0.26 13.18
CA LEU A 158 -16.74 -0.90 14.08
C LEU A 158 -17.89 -0.93 15.10
N GLY A 159 -18.66 0.14 15.26
CA GLY A 159 -19.91 0.11 16.02
C GLY A 159 -20.99 -0.82 15.43
N ASP A 160 -20.92 -1.15 14.13
CA ASP A 160 -21.73 -2.20 13.51
C ASP A 160 -21.06 -3.56 13.71
N LYS A 161 -21.69 -4.49 14.44
CA LYS A 161 -21.15 -5.83 14.72
C LYS A 161 -20.91 -6.68 13.47
N ARG A 162 -21.57 -6.38 12.34
CA ARG A 162 -21.35 -7.04 11.04
C ARG A 162 -20.02 -6.65 10.40
N VAL A 163 -19.43 -5.52 10.83
CA VAL A 163 -18.11 -5.08 10.40
C VAL A 163 -17.07 -5.73 11.30
N GLY A 164 -16.28 -6.63 10.77
CA GLY A 164 -15.21 -7.35 11.47
C GLY A 164 -13.96 -6.49 11.64
N ALA A 165 -13.59 -5.77 10.58
CA ALA A 165 -12.49 -4.82 10.55
C ALA A 165 -12.80 -3.65 9.63
N THR A 166 -12.06 -2.55 9.79
CA THR A 166 -12.06 -1.39 8.90
C THR A 166 -10.70 -1.22 8.24
N THR A 167 -10.66 -0.60 7.08
CA THR A 167 -9.42 -0.35 6.34
C THR A 167 -9.43 1.00 5.65
N GLY A 168 -8.30 1.70 5.68
CA GLY A 168 -7.93 2.70 4.71
C GLY A 168 -7.20 2.08 3.52
N PHE A 169 -6.48 2.89 2.80
CA PHE A 169 -5.52 2.47 1.77
C PHE A 169 -4.51 3.59 1.52
N ARG A 170 -3.44 3.29 0.76
CA ARG A 170 -2.43 4.29 0.41
C ARG A 170 -2.60 4.81 -1.00
N TRP A 171 -2.21 6.06 -1.20
CA TRP A 171 -1.99 6.68 -2.49
C TRP A 171 -0.55 7.13 -2.59
N TYR A 172 0.22 6.55 -3.50
CA TYR A 172 1.60 6.98 -3.71
C TYR A 172 1.65 8.31 -4.46
N LEU A 173 2.42 9.24 -3.90
CA LEU A 173 2.64 10.57 -4.45
C LEU A 173 4.11 10.71 -4.84
N PRO A 174 4.41 10.79 -6.16
CA PRO A 174 5.77 11.07 -6.63
C PRO A 174 6.24 12.45 -6.17
N VAL A 175 7.33 12.53 -5.41
CA VAL A 175 7.88 13.80 -4.88
C VAL A 175 8.65 14.53 -5.97
N ARG A 176 9.65 13.88 -6.58
CA ARG A 176 10.48 14.41 -7.68
C ARG A 176 9.82 14.24 -9.05
N GLY A 177 8.80 13.42 -9.13
CA GLY A 177 8.00 13.26 -10.34
C GLY A 177 8.59 12.37 -11.42
N GLY A 178 9.54 11.48 -11.09
CA GLY A 178 10.13 10.50 -12.02
C GLY A 178 9.09 9.56 -12.65
N LEU A 179 9.39 9.03 -13.84
CA LEU A 179 8.49 8.12 -14.57
C LEU A 179 8.16 6.87 -13.76
N PHE A 180 9.16 6.25 -13.14
CA PHE A 180 8.98 5.00 -12.37
C PHE A 180 8.14 5.22 -11.10
N SER A 181 8.26 6.38 -10.46
CA SER A 181 7.40 6.78 -9.35
C SER A 181 5.93 6.94 -9.79
N LYS A 182 5.70 7.49 -10.99
CA LYS A 182 4.35 7.59 -11.57
C LYS A 182 3.79 6.22 -11.93
N LEU A 183 4.61 5.34 -12.53
CA LEU A 183 4.22 3.95 -12.82
C LEU A 183 3.86 3.19 -11.54
N LEU A 184 4.63 3.35 -10.45
CA LEU A 184 4.31 2.77 -9.15
C LEU A 184 2.98 3.29 -8.61
N SER A 185 2.73 4.59 -8.72
CA SER A 185 1.48 5.19 -8.27
C SER A 185 0.26 4.68 -9.07
N VAL A 186 0.38 4.60 -10.40
CA VAL A 186 -0.67 4.04 -11.26
C VAL A 186 -0.90 2.56 -10.96
N TRP A 187 0.18 1.79 -10.79
CA TRP A 187 0.13 0.37 -10.42
C TRP A 187 -0.65 0.16 -9.13
N ASN A 188 -0.27 0.88 -8.07
CA ASN A 188 -0.90 0.76 -6.75
C ASN A 188 -2.37 1.22 -6.77
N SER A 189 -2.70 2.27 -7.53
CA SER A 189 -4.05 2.82 -7.62
C SER A 189 -5.07 1.84 -8.19
N SER A 190 -4.63 0.80 -8.92
CA SER A 190 -5.52 -0.20 -9.51
C SER A 190 -6.28 -1.00 -8.45
N ALA A 191 -5.67 -1.23 -7.28
CA ALA A 191 -6.29 -1.95 -6.18
C ALA A 191 -7.47 -1.19 -5.54
N LEU A 192 -7.55 0.13 -5.67
CA LEU A 192 -8.67 0.93 -5.12
C LEU A 192 -10.04 0.49 -5.65
N SER A 193 -10.11 0.02 -6.89
CA SER A 193 -11.37 -0.46 -7.48
C SER A 193 -11.91 -1.74 -6.81
N LEU A 194 -11.10 -2.41 -5.99
CA LEU A 194 -11.49 -3.58 -5.19
C LEU A 194 -12.04 -3.18 -3.82
N LEU A 195 -11.93 -1.89 -3.43
CA LEU A 195 -12.37 -1.40 -2.14
C LEU A 195 -13.81 -0.87 -2.20
N GLY A 196 -14.57 -1.08 -1.14
CA GLY A 196 -15.95 -0.64 -1.08
C GLY A 196 -16.64 -1.01 0.24
N GLU A 197 -17.96 -1.09 0.19
CA GLU A 197 -18.76 -1.37 1.38
C GLU A 197 -18.80 -2.87 1.74
N ARG A 198 -18.85 -3.74 0.73
CA ARG A 198 -19.13 -5.18 0.91
C ARG A 198 -17.94 -6.09 0.66
N SER A 199 -17.03 -5.68 -0.21
CA SER A 199 -15.86 -6.45 -0.60
C SER A 199 -14.63 -5.57 -0.47
N SER A 200 -13.95 -5.67 0.65
CA SER A 200 -12.70 -5.00 0.89
C SER A 200 -11.72 -5.98 1.51
N PHE A 201 -10.46 -5.70 1.35
CA PHE A 201 -9.37 -6.35 2.06
C PHE A 201 -8.78 -5.36 3.07
N ALA A 202 -8.18 -5.85 4.13
CA ALA A 202 -7.42 -5.01 5.05
C ALA A 202 -6.10 -4.59 4.40
N TRP A 203 -5.67 -3.37 4.69
CA TRP A 203 -4.32 -2.90 4.40
C TRP A 203 -3.63 -2.54 5.72
N GLY A 204 -2.51 -3.22 6.01
CA GLY A 204 -1.79 -3.14 7.28
C GLY A 204 -1.25 -1.76 7.66
N GLY A 205 -1.21 -0.81 6.71
CA GLY A 205 -0.81 0.58 6.95
C GLY A 205 -1.94 1.51 7.41
N SER A 206 -3.19 1.04 7.40
CA SER A 206 -4.36 1.75 7.95
C SER A 206 -5.51 0.76 8.11
N MET A 207 -5.57 0.05 9.21
CA MET A 207 -6.67 -0.86 9.53
C MET A 207 -6.99 -0.83 11.02
N ALA A 208 -8.23 -1.19 11.38
CA ALA A 208 -8.62 -1.36 12.78
C ALA A 208 -9.58 -2.55 12.95
N ILE A 209 -9.52 -3.14 14.13
CA ILE A 209 -10.33 -4.29 14.54
C ILE A 209 -10.75 -4.11 16.00
N ARG A 210 -11.98 -4.56 16.37
CA ARG A 210 -12.33 -4.68 17.77
C ARG A 210 -11.47 -5.75 18.43
N ARG A 211 -11.02 -5.50 19.65
CA ARG A 211 -10.22 -6.46 20.42
C ARG A 211 -10.96 -7.79 20.60
N GLU A 212 -12.25 -7.75 20.89
CA GLU A 212 -13.13 -8.93 20.97
C GLU A 212 -13.02 -9.80 19.70
N ASN A 213 -13.03 -9.19 18.51
CA ASN A 213 -12.89 -9.92 17.25
C ASN A 213 -11.47 -10.45 17.04
N PHE A 214 -10.45 -9.66 17.40
CA PHE A 214 -9.04 -10.05 17.31
C PHE A 214 -8.79 -11.33 18.13
N ASP A 215 -9.34 -11.38 19.35
CA ASP A 215 -9.20 -12.52 20.26
C ASP A 215 -10.07 -13.70 19.80
N ARG A 216 -11.34 -13.48 19.48
CA ARG A 216 -12.30 -14.50 19.02
C ARG A 216 -11.85 -15.21 17.75
N LEU A 217 -11.25 -14.49 16.82
CA LEU A 217 -10.75 -15.04 15.55
C LEU A 217 -9.32 -15.57 15.65
N ASN A 218 -8.74 -15.60 16.86
CA ASN A 218 -7.39 -16.10 17.12
C ASN A 218 -6.31 -15.44 16.22
N ILE A 219 -6.45 -14.14 15.92
CA ILE A 219 -5.53 -13.43 15.02
C ILE A 219 -4.09 -13.55 15.49
N LYS A 220 -3.85 -13.43 16.82
CA LYS A 220 -2.51 -13.60 17.40
C LYS A 220 -1.87 -14.93 17.03
N GLN A 221 -2.64 -16.04 17.07
CA GLN A 221 -2.15 -17.36 16.70
C GLN A 221 -1.89 -17.48 15.20
N ILE A 222 -2.78 -16.95 14.35
CA ILE A 222 -2.62 -16.95 12.89
C ILE A 222 -1.34 -16.21 12.50
N TRP A 223 -1.00 -15.12 13.20
CA TRP A 223 0.18 -14.32 12.93
C TRP A 223 1.51 -14.98 13.37
N GLN A 224 1.49 -16.07 14.15
CA GLN A 224 2.72 -16.69 14.68
C GLN A 224 3.72 -17.13 13.61
N GLY A 225 3.28 -17.52 12.44
CA GLY A 225 4.15 -17.89 11.30
C GLY A 225 3.92 -17.05 10.04
N ALA A 226 3.05 -16.04 10.09
CA ALA A 226 2.67 -15.25 8.93
C ALA A 226 3.75 -14.25 8.51
N LEU A 227 3.85 -14.00 7.19
CA LEU A 227 4.61 -12.89 6.64
C LEU A 227 3.78 -11.60 6.57
N SER A 228 2.49 -11.71 6.17
CA SER A 228 1.58 -10.59 5.96
C SER A 228 0.49 -10.57 7.03
N ASP A 229 0.48 -9.46 7.80
CA ASP A 229 -0.52 -9.17 8.83
C ASP A 229 -1.91 -8.98 8.22
N ASP A 230 -2.02 -8.25 7.14
CA ASP A 230 -3.25 -7.79 6.52
C ASP A 230 -3.97 -8.87 5.70
N TYR A 231 -3.25 -9.67 4.92
CA TYR A 231 -3.82 -10.82 4.23
C TYR A 231 -4.32 -11.87 5.22
N ALA A 232 -3.55 -12.15 6.26
CA ALA A 232 -3.92 -13.10 7.31
C ALA A 232 -5.17 -12.62 8.06
N LEU A 233 -5.24 -11.33 8.44
CA LEU A 233 -6.41 -10.72 9.08
C LEU A 233 -7.62 -10.74 8.14
N THR A 234 -7.43 -10.40 6.86
CA THR A 234 -8.50 -10.43 5.85
C THR A 234 -9.15 -11.80 5.75
N ALA A 235 -8.33 -12.86 5.65
CA ALA A 235 -8.81 -14.23 5.58
C ALA A 235 -9.61 -14.62 6.83
N ALA A 236 -9.11 -14.31 8.02
CA ALA A 236 -9.77 -14.61 9.29
C ALA A 236 -11.13 -13.89 9.45
N ILE A 237 -11.22 -12.62 9.07
CA ILE A 237 -12.47 -11.85 9.13
C ILE A 237 -13.51 -12.44 8.18
N HIS A 238 -13.13 -12.81 6.95
CA HIS A 238 -14.05 -13.39 5.98
C HIS A 238 -14.50 -14.80 6.39
N GLN A 239 -13.58 -15.62 6.92
CA GLN A 239 -13.91 -16.93 7.49
C GLN A 239 -14.85 -16.83 8.68
N GLY A 240 -14.70 -15.77 9.50
CA GLY A 240 -15.61 -15.44 10.60
C GLY A 240 -16.97 -14.89 10.17
N GLY A 241 -17.29 -14.87 8.87
CA GLY A 241 -18.58 -14.40 8.33
C GLY A 241 -18.79 -12.88 8.43
N GLN A 242 -17.75 -12.12 8.74
CA GLN A 242 -17.81 -10.67 8.86
C GLN A 242 -17.20 -9.98 7.64
N ARG A 243 -17.55 -8.69 7.45
CA ARG A 243 -17.03 -7.88 6.35
C ARG A 243 -15.94 -6.92 6.80
N ILE A 244 -15.03 -6.60 5.89
CA ILE A 244 -14.09 -5.49 6.04
C ILE A 244 -14.69 -4.28 5.33
N LYS A 245 -14.72 -3.13 6.01
CA LYS A 245 -15.27 -1.89 5.46
C LYS A 245 -14.17 -0.91 5.12
N PHE A 246 -14.11 -0.49 3.86
CA PHE A 246 -13.24 0.60 3.45
C PHE A 246 -13.76 1.94 3.98
N VAL A 247 -12.86 2.74 4.53
CA VAL A 247 -13.14 4.09 5.07
C VAL A 247 -12.44 5.12 4.18
N PRO A 248 -13.17 5.84 3.32
CA PRO A 248 -12.56 6.77 2.35
C PRO A 248 -11.68 7.85 2.99
N HIS A 249 -12.07 8.39 4.13
CA HIS A 249 -11.27 9.37 4.90
C HIS A 249 -9.95 8.83 5.44
N CYS A 250 -9.80 7.51 5.45
CA CYS A 250 -8.56 6.83 5.83
C CYS A 250 -7.67 6.46 4.64
N LEU A 251 -7.95 7.04 3.44
CA LEU A 251 -6.97 7.06 2.37
C LEU A 251 -5.79 7.94 2.83
N VAL A 252 -4.57 7.41 2.79
CA VAL A 252 -3.38 8.11 3.26
C VAL A 252 -2.43 8.40 2.10
N ALA A 253 -1.77 9.55 2.17
CA ALA A 253 -0.71 9.91 1.24
C ALA A 253 0.61 9.23 1.68
N SER A 254 1.30 8.57 0.74
CA SER A 254 2.67 8.10 0.92
C SER A 254 3.56 8.79 -0.10
N HIS A 255 4.39 9.71 0.37
CA HIS A 255 5.34 10.41 -0.48
C HIS A 255 6.51 9.49 -0.79
N THR A 256 6.74 9.22 -2.07
CA THR A 256 7.79 8.29 -2.48
C THR A 256 8.35 8.64 -3.85
N ASP A 257 9.62 8.32 -4.03
CA ASP A 257 10.23 8.23 -5.35
C ASP A 257 10.78 6.82 -5.53
N ALA A 258 10.67 6.30 -6.72
CA ALA A 258 11.11 4.95 -7.05
C ALA A 258 11.99 4.95 -8.30
N THR A 259 13.03 4.16 -8.26
CA THR A 259 13.80 3.70 -9.41
C THR A 259 13.06 2.54 -10.09
N PHE A 260 13.52 2.13 -11.27
CA PHE A 260 12.97 0.96 -11.96
C PHE A 260 13.09 -0.32 -11.14
N SER A 261 14.25 -0.52 -10.51
CA SER A 261 14.48 -1.70 -9.65
C SER A 261 13.54 -1.74 -8.45
N GLU A 262 13.36 -0.61 -7.76
CA GLU A 262 12.45 -0.52 -6.60
C GLU A 262 10.99 -0.72 -6.98
N LEU A 263 10.57 -0.20 -8.16
CA LEU A 263 9.24 -0.46 -8.71
C LEU A 263 9.01 -1.95 -8.91
N LEU A 264 9.95 -2.65 -9.59
CA LEU A 264 9.80 -4.08 -9.87
C LEU A 264 9.91 -4.92 -8.60
N GLU A 265 10.84 -4.61 -7.70
CA GLU A 265 10.98 -5.30 -6.42
C GLU A 265 9.69 -5.19 -5.59
N PHE A 266 9.18 -3.97 -5.41
CA PHE A 266 7.96 -3.73 -4.66
C PHE A 266 6.77 -4.45 -5.30
N SER A 267 6.53 -4.23 -6.59
CA SER A 267 5.34 -4.76 -7.27
C SER A 267 5.36 -6.29 -7.39
N THR A 268 6.53 -6.89 -7.66
CA THR A 268 6.70 -8.35 -7.69
C THR A 268 6.50 -8.97 -6.30
N ARG A 269 7.03 -8.33 -5.25
CA ARG A 269 6.82 -8.77 -3.86
C ARG A 269 5.32 -8.82 -3.53
N GLN A 270 4.55 -7.78 -3.89
CA GLN A 270 3.09 -7.79 -3.65
C GLN A 270 2.41 -8.96 -4.37
N MET A 271 2.78 -9.26 -5.61
CA MET A 271 2.19 -10.39 -6.36
C MET A 271 2.59 -11.75 -5.81
N ARG A 272 3.82 -11.90 -5.30
CA ARG A 272 4.24 -13.14 -4.60
C ARG A 272 3.44 -13.36 -3.32
N ILE A 273 3.24 -12.32 -2.51
CA ILE A 273 2.40 -12.37 -1.31
C ILE A 273 0.96 -12.72 -1.71
N THR A 274 0.40 -12.04 -2.71
CA THR A 274 -0.95 -12.32 -3.21
C THR A 274 -1.11 -13.76 -3.67
N ARG A 275 -0.11 -14.32 -4.36
CA ARG A 275 -0.15 -15.71 -4.81
C ARG A 275 -0.25 -16.70 -3.66
N VAL A 276 0.50 -16.50 -2.59
CA VAL A 276 0.51 -17.38 -1.43
C VAL A 276 -0.78 -17.24 -0.60
N TYR A 277 -1.19 -15.98 -0.32
CA TYR A 277 -2.30 -15.70 0.59
C TYR A 277 -3.67 -15.71 -0.09
N SER A 278 -3.74 -15.39 -1.39
CA SER A 278 -4.99 -15.28 -2.15
C SER A 278 -4.83 -15.77 -3.58
N ARG A 279 -4.58 -17.07 -3.72
CA ARG A 279 -4.28 -17.72 -5.01
C ARG A 279 -5.33 -17.44 -6.09
N ARG A 280 -6.61 -17.41 -5.72
CA ARG A 280 -7.71 -17.09 -6.67
C ARG A 280 -7.60 -15.69 -7.22
N VAL A 281 -7.34 -14.70 -6.37
CA VAL A 281 -7.14 -13.30 -6.80
C VAL A 281 -5.93 -13.19 -7.72
N TRP A 282 -4.83 -13.86 -7.38
CA TRP A 282 -3.65 -13.92 -8.22
C TRP A 282 -3.94 -14.55 -9.60
N GLN A 283 -4.66 -15.69 -9.64
CA GLN A 283 -5.04 -16.35 -10.90
C GLN A 283 -5.91 -15.45 -11.79
N VAL A 284 -6.93 -14.82 -11.22
CA VAL A 284 -7.80 -13.89 -11.96
C VAL A 284 -6.99 -12.73 -12.52
N ALA A 285 -6.10 -12.13 -11.71
CA ALA A 285 -5.23 -11.06 -12.16
C ALA A 285 -4.25 -11.53 -13.26
N ALA A 286 -3.66 -12.73 -13.13
CA ALA A 286 -2.77 -13.30 -14.14
C ALA A 286 -3.49 -13.50 -15.49
N ILE A 287 -4.66 -14.11 -15.48
CA ILE A 287 -5.49 -14.32 -16.70
C ILE A 287 -5.86 -12.96 -17.31
N SER A 288 -6.30 -12.00 -16.49
CA SER A 288 -6.71 -10.68 -16.95
C SER A 288 -5.56 -9.91 -17.61
N HIS A 289 -4.37 -9.92 -17.00
CA HIS A 289 -3.21 -9.23 -17.57
C HIS A 289 -2.58 -9.97 -18.74
N CYS A 290 -2.62 -11.31 -18.77
CA CYS A 290 -2.26 -12.07 -19.97
C CYS A 290 -3.19 -11.74 -21.14
N LEU A 291 -4.50 -11.77 -20.92
CA LEU A 291 -5.50 -11.42 -21.95
C LEU A 291 -5.27 -9.98 -22.43
N TYR A 292 -5.08 -9.02 -21.50
CA TYR A 292 -4.83 -7.63 -21.88
C TYR A 292 -3.59 -7.48 -22.76
N ASN A 293 -2.46 -8.06 -22.34
CA ASN A 293 -1.21 -7.88 -23.07
C ASN A 293 -1.22 -8.58 -24.44
N LEU A 294 -1.75 -9.80 -24.50
CA LEU A 294 -1.90 -10.53 -25.77
C LEU A 294 -2.81 -9.79 -26.76
N THR A 295 -3.92 -9.23 -26.26
CA THR A 295 -4.91 -8.58 -27.10
C THR A 295 -4.52 -7.15 -27.44
N PHE A 296 -4.19 -6.32 -26.45
CA PHE A 296 -3.90 -4.91 -26.66
C PHE A 296 -2.56 -4.70 -27.38
N TRP A 297 -1.47 -5.22 -26.82
CA TRP A 297 -0.14 -5.07 -27.42
C TRP A 297 0.02 -5.92 -28.67
N GLY A 298 -0.46 -7.18 -28.65
CA GLY A 298 -0.44 -8.06 -29.82
C GLY A 298 -1.30 -7.48 -30.97
N GLY A 299 -2.50 -6.98 -30.66
CA GLY A 299 -3.37 -6.32 -31.62
C GLY A 299 -2.78 -5.03 -32.19
N LEU A 300 -2.12 -4.23 -31.35
CA LEU A 300 -1.42 -3.01 -31.78
C LEU A 300 -0.27 -3.33 -32.74
N ILE A 301 0.56 -4.33 -32.40
CA ILE A 301 1.65 -4.81 -33.27
C ILE A 301 1.06 -5.31 -34.61
N TRP A 302 -0.05 -6.07 -34.55
CA TRP A 302 -0.74 -6.54 -35.75
C TRP A 302 -1.23 -5.39 -36.63
N LEU A 303 -1.87 -4.35 -36.06
CA LEU A 303 -2.35 -3.18 -36.80
C LEU A 303 -1.18 -2.42 -37.46
N ILE A 304 -0.07 -2.26 -36.75
CA ILE A 304 1.13 -1.63 -37.29
C ILE A 304 1.66 -2.44 -38.49
N ALA A 305 1.78 -3.75 -38.37
CA ALA A 305 2.22 -4.62 -39.47
C ALA A 305 1.26 -4.59 -40.66
N ALA A 306 -0.06 -4.59 -40.40
CA ALA A 306 -1.11 -4.52 -41.43
C ALA A 306 -1.11 -3.18 -42.20
N SER A 307 -0.72 -2.08 -41.53
CA SER A 307 -0.63 -0.76 -42.17
C SER A 307 0.39 -0.72 -43.32
N PHE A 308 1.51 -1.45 -43.17
CA PHE A 308 2.52 -1.55 -44.24
C PHE A 308 2.06 -2.37 -45.47
N THR A 309 1.01 -3.20 -45.30
CA THR A 309 0.47 -4.04 -46.36
C THR A 309 -0.84 -3.50 -46.91
N GLY A 310 -1.30 -2.32 -46.45
CA GLY A 310 -2.58 -1.72 -46.85
C GLY A 310 -3.82 -2.46 -46.35
N LYS A 311 -3.68 -3.44 -45.44
CA LYS A 311 -4.79 -4.27 -44.90
C LYS A 311 -5.21 -3.86 -43.51
N LEU A 312 -5.52 -2.60 -43.28
CA LEU A 312 -5.99 -2.10 -41.99
C LEU A 312 -7.33 -2.73 -41.58
N ASN A 313 -7.39 -3.30 -40.39
CA ASN A 313 -8.64 -3.78 -39.78
C ASN A 313 -9.24 -2.72 -38.87
N PHE A 314 -10.24 -2.02 -39.35
CA PHE A 314 -10.93 -0.95 -38.62
C PHE A 314 -11.69 -1.47 -37.39
N THR A 315 -12.21 -2.71 -37.41
CA THR A 315 -12.87 -3.32 -36.23
C THR A 315 -11.90 -3.51 -35.08
N LEU A 316 -10.72 -4.04 -35.38
CA LEU A 316 -9.67 -4.20 -34.36
C LEU A 316 -9.19 -2.84 -33.84
N ALA A 317 -8.95 -1.87 -34.72
CA ALA A 317 -8.54 -0.51 -34.34
C ALA A 317 -9.57 0.14 -33.41
N THR A 318 -10.87 0.02 -33.74
CA THR A 318 -11.97 0.54 -32.91
C THR A 318 -12.01 -0.14 -31.53
N LEU A 319 -11.88 -1.47 -31.48
CA LEU A 319 -11.85 -2.21 -30.22
C LEU A 319 -10.68 -1.78 -29.33
N LEU A 320 -9.46 -1.71 -29.87
CA LEU A 320 -8.27 -1.29 -29.09
C LEU A 320 -8.39 0.15 -28.59
N THR A 321 -8.92 1.04 -29.43
CA THR A 321 -9.20 2.44 -29.03
C THR A 321 -10.23 2.46 -27.89
N GLY A 322 -11.32 1.71 -28.01
CA GLY A 322 -12.33 1.60 -26.95
C GLY A 322 -11.76 1.07 -25.64
N ILE A 323 -10.95 0.01 -25.68
CA ILE A 323 -10.26 -0.57 -24.51
C ILE A 323 -9.37 0.47 -23.85
N PHE A 324 -8.58 1.21 -24.65
CA PHE A 324 -7.71 2.27 -24.15
C PHE A 324 -8.54 3.39 -23.46
N LEU A 325 -9.60 3.87 -24.10
CA LEU A 325 -10.44 4.94 -23.55
C LEU A 325 -11.14 4.51 -22.24
N LEU A 326 -11.63 3.27 -22.15
CA LEU A 326 -12.22 2.73 -20.92
C LEU A 326 -11.18 2.65 -19.80
N GLY A 327 -9.96 2.21 -20.10
CA GLY A 327 -8.84 2.17 -19.15
C GLY A 327 -8.44 3.57 -18.69
N ALA A 328 -8.31 4.51 -19.63
CA ALA A 328 -7.99 5.92 -19.36
C ALA A 328 -9.04 6.59 -18.46
N THR A 329 -10.33 6.38 -18.76
CA THR A 329 -11.44 6.87 -17.94
C THR A 329 -11.41 6.28 -16.53
N THR A 330 -11.13 4.98 -16.41
CA THR A 330 -10.99 4.29 -15.12
C THR A 330 -9.86 4.89 -14.29
N GLY A 331 -8.69 5.13 -14.89
CA GLY A 331 -7.54 5.76 -14.23
C GLY A 331 -7.81 7.20 -13.81
N TRP A 332 -8.42 7.99 -14.70
CA TRP A 332 -8.86 9.36 -14.41
C TRP A 332 -9.83 9.43 -13.23
N MET A 333 -10.85 8.58 -13.22
CA MET A 333 -11.81 8.54 -12.11
C MET A 333 -11.16 8.27 -10.76
N ARG A 334 -10.20 7.32 -10.69
CA ARG A 334 -9.45 7.04 -9.46
C ARG A 334 -8.67 8.28 -8.99
N ALA A 335 -8.00 8.98 -9.91
CA ALA A 335 -7.25 10.20 -9.59
C ALA A 335 -8.17 11.33 -9.11
N VAL A 336 -9.35 11.49 -9.72
CA VAL A 336 -10.37 12.46 -9.29
C VAL A 336 -10.83 12.13 -7.85
N VAL A 337 -11.20 10.89 -7.57
CA VAL A 337 -11.60 10.47 -6.22
C VAL A 337 -10.48 10.71 -5.20
N ALA A 338 -9.25 10.29 -5.52
CA ALA A 338 -8.10 10.51 -4.64
C ALA A 338 -7.86 12.00 -4.37
N SER A 339 -8.04 12.87 -5.36
CA SER A 339 -7.89 14.32 -5.19
C SER A 339 -8.96 14.94 -4.27
N HIS A 340 -10.12 14.31 -4.14
CA HIS A 340 -11.16 14.72 -3.19
C HIS A 340 -10.91 14.18 -1.78
N LEU A 341 -10.39 12.95 -1.69
CA LEU A 341 -10.09 12.30 -0.41
C LEU A 341 -8.81 12.84 0.25
N LEU A 342 -7.88 13.37 -0.55
CA LEU A 342 -6.60 13.93 -0.12
C LEU A 342 -6.49 15.42 -0.50
N PRO A 343 -7.28 16.31 0.11
CA PRO A 343 -7.37 17.72 -0.32
C PRO A 343 -6.03 18.45 -0.21
N SER A 344 -5.22 18.19 0.80
CA SER A 344 -3.89 18.78 0.96
C SER A 344 -2.89 18.37 -0.14
N ASN A 345 -3.11 17.22 -0.77
CA ASN A 345 -2.25 16.69 -1.83
C ASN A 345 -2.87 16.85 -3.23
N ARG A 346 -4.05 17.48 -3.33
CA ARG A 346 -4.78 17.69 -4.59
C ARG A 346 -3.92 18.32 -5.70
N PRO A 347 -3.13 19.38 -5.45
CA PRO A 347 -2.31 19.98 -6.50
C PRO A 347 -1.31 18.99 -7.10
N LEU A 348 -0.69 18.15 -6.27
CA LEU A 348 0.28 17.15 -6.72
C LEU A 348 -0.38 16.02 -7.51
N ILE A 349 -1.58 15.55 -7.11
CA ILE A 349 -2.37 14.57 -7.86
C ILE A 349 -2.78 15.15 -9.20
N GLN A 350 -3.25 16.40 -9.23
CA GLN A 350 -3.65 17.08 -10.45
C GLN A 350 -2.48 17.32 -11.42
N LYS A 351 -1.30 17.66 -10.92
CA LYS A 351 -0.09 17.78 -11.75
C LYS A 351 0.26 16.48 -12.48
N ASN A 352 -0.04 15.33 -11.88
CA ASN A 352 0.31 13.99 -12.39
C ASN A 352 -0.88 13.24 -13.01
N TRP A 353 -2.07 13.88 -13.22
CA TRP A 353 -3.29 13.22 -13.71
C TRP A 353 -3.10 12.46 -15.03
N TRP A 354 -2.29 13.00 -15.92
CA TRP A 354 -2.00 12.40 -17.23
C TRP A 354 -1.40 10.98 -17.11
N ALA A 355 -0.63 10.73 -16.04
CA ALA A 355 -0.04 9.41 -15.81
C ALA A 355 -1.11 8.34 -15.57
N TYR A 356 -2.17 8.66 -14.81
CA TYR A 356 -3.28 7.75 -14.56
C TYR A 356 -4.14 7.50 -15.80
N VAL A 357 -4.15 8.44 -16.74
CA VAL A 357 -4.86 8.34 -18.01
C VAL A 357 -4.06 7.53 -19.04
N LEU A 358 -2.75 7.80 -19.17
CA LEU A 358 -1.97 7.30 -20.31
C LEU A 358 -1.12 6.07 -19.97
N LEU A 359 -0.67 5.89 -18.72
CA LEU A 359 0.30 4.84 -18.40
C LEU A 359 -0.34 3.47 -18.10
N GLY A 360 -1.66 3.33 -18.16
CA GLY A 360 -2.36 2.06 -17.94
C GLY A 360 -1.83 0.89 -18.78
N PRO A 361 -1.64 1.01 -20.08
CA PRO A 361 -1.06 -0.04 -20.93
C PRO A 361 0.36 -0.45 -20.51
N VAL A 362 1.22 0.50 -20.15
CA VAL A 362 2.59 0.22 -19.68
C VAL A 362 2.55 -0.49 -18.33
N VAL A 363 1.67 -0.06 -17.43
CA VAL A 363 1.47 -0.72 -16.11
C VAL A 363 0.98 -2.15 -16.28
N SER A 364 0.20 -2.45 -17.32
CA SER A 364 -0.20 -3.83 -17.63
C SER A 364 0.98 -4.74 -18.00
N LEU A 365 2.01 -4.22 -18.67
CA LEU A 365 3.27 -4.95 -18.91
C LEU A 365 4.01 -5.25 -17.59
N ILE A 366 4.03 -4.28 -16.67
CA ILE A 366 4.61 -4.48 -15.33
C ILE A 366 3.85 -5.58 -14.57
N TYR A 367 2.52 -5.57 -14.62
CA TYR A 367 1.71 -6.65 -14.04
C TYR A 367 2.01 -8.00 -14.66
N LEU A 368 2.12 -8.08 -16.00
CA LEU A 368 2.48 -9.33 -16.69
C LEU A 368 3.83 -9.84 -16.19
N TYR A 369 4.85 -8.98 -16.15
CA TYR A 369 6.15 -9.33 -15.58
C TYR A 369 6.02 -9.84 -14.14
N ASN A 370 5.28 -9.13 -13.29
CA ASN A 370 5.08 -9.49 -11.89
C ASN A 370 4.37 -10.86 -11.76
N MET A 371 3.37 -11.15 -12.62
CA MET A 371 2.68 -12.45 -12.63
C MET A 371 3.64 -13.57 -13.00
N LEU A 372 4.44 -13.40 -14.07
CA LEU A 372 5.45 -14.37 -14.47
C LEU A 372 6.49 -14.56 -13.36
N ALA A 373 7.09 -13.49 -12.85
CA ALA A 373 8.11 -13.54 -11.81
C ALA A 373 7.60 -14.12 -10.49
N SER A 374 6.31 -13.90 -10.15
CA SER A 374 5.69 -14.46 -8.94
C SER A 374 5.28 -15.92 -9.08
N ALA A 375 5.15 -16.45 -10.32
CA ALA A 375 4.80 -17.85 -10.55
C ALA A 375 5.91 -18.83 -10.14
N TRP A 376 7.19 -18.40 -10.22
CA TRP A 376 8.36 -19.27 -10.07
C TRP A 376 8.82 -19.46 -8.62
N THR A 377 8.59 -18.50 -7.73
CA THR A 377 9.13 -18.57 -6.37
C THR A 377 8.25 -17.86 -5.35
N ASN A 378 8.29 -18.37 -4.11
CA ASN A 378 7.68 -17.76 -2.93
C ASN A 378 8.70 -16.93 -2.11
N ARG A 379 9.95 -16.78 -2.61
CA ARG A 379 11.00 -16.02 -1.93
C ARG A 379 10.86 -14.53 -2.24
N ILE A 380 10.98 -13.73 -1.20
CA ILE A 380 10.99 -12.28 -1.30
C ILE A 380 12.14 -11.69 -0.47
N THR A 381 12.57 -10.49 -0.85
CA THR A 381 13.38 -9.64 0.02
C THR A 381 12.53 -8.47 0.48
N TRP A 382 12.51 -8.19 1.77
CA TRP A 382 11.80 -7.06 2.34
C TRP A 382 12.65 -6.37 3.39
N ARG A 383 13.00 -5.11 3.13
CA ARG A 383 13.91 -4.32 3.98
C ARG A 383 15.21 -5.07 4.33
N GLY A 384 15.81 -5.68 3.31
CA GLY A 384 17.06 -6.43 3.42
C GLY A 384 16.94 -7.85 3.98
N ILE A 385 15.79 -8.23 4.55
CA ILE A 385 15.58 -9.58 5.08
C ILE A 385 14.98 -10.46 3.99
N GLY A 386 15.55 -11.65 3.78
CA GLY A 386 15.09 -12.66 2.84
C GLY A 386 14.12 -13.62 3.50
N TYR A 387 12.92 -13.76 2.94
CA TYR A 387 11.84 -14.62 3.42
C TYR A 387 11.44 -15.63 2.35
N GLU A 388 11.12 -16.83 2.77
CA GLU A 388 10.43 -17.85 1.97
C GLU A 388 9.07 -18.15 2.60
N MET A 389 7.99 -17.89 1.86
CA MET A 389 6.64 -18.17 2.30
C MET A 389 6.28 -19.63 1.95
N ILE A 390 6.30 -20.53 2.92
CA ILE A 390 5.93 -21.93 2.73
C ILE A 390 4.41 -22.05 2.61
N SER A 391 3.69 -21.34 3.48
CA SER A 391 2.24 -21.24 3.49
C SER A 391 1.78 -19.87 4.01
N PRO A 392 0.49 -19.53 4.04
CA PRO A 392 -0.01 -18.32 4.66
C PRO A 392 0.32 -18.19 6.16
N THR A 393 0.61 -19.30 6.82
CA THR A 393 0.89 -19.38 8.27
C THR A 393 2.29 -19.88 8.60
N GLU A 394 3.15 -20.02 7.59
CA GLU A 394 4.52 -20.53 7.76
C GLU A 394 5.50 -19.78 6.86
N THR A 395 6.52 -19.18 7.49
CA THR A 395 7.53 -18.35 6.82
C THR A 395 8.90 -18.67 7.36
N ASP A 396 9.84 -18.97 6.47
CA ASP A 396 11.26 -19.10 6.78
C ASP A 396 12.03 -17.81 6.47
N ILE A 397 13.10 -17.56 7.25
CA ILE A 397 14.04 -16.47 7.03
C ILE A 397 15.37 -17.09 6.56
N PHE A 398 15.65 -16.99 5.25
CA PHE A 398 16.86 -17.55 4.67
C PHE A 398 18.05 -16.58 4.61
N HIS A 399 17.78 -15.28 4.77
CA HIS A 399 18.82 -14.24 4.79
C HIS A 399 18.44 -13.10 5.74
N ARG A 400 19.42 -12.65 6.51
CA ARG A 400 19.34 -11.43 7.31
C ARG A 400 20.66 -10.66 7.21
N PRO A 401 20.63 -9.35 6.89
CA PRO A 401 21.85 -8.55 6.90
C PRO A 401 22.43 -8.51 8.32
N LYS A 402 23.73 -8.70 8.44
CA LYS A 402 24.41 -8.52 9.74
C LYS A 402 24.27 -7.06 10.16
N THR A 403 23.73 -6.82 11.34
CA THR A 403 23.68 -5.48 11.95
C THR A 403 25.13 -5.02 12.17
N ARG A 404 25.59 -4.01 11.42
CA ARG A 404 26.91 -3.42 11.70
C ARG A 404 26.83 -2.69 13.04
N PRO A 405 27.76 -2.91 13.97
CA PRO A 405 27.87 -2.09 15.17
C PRO A 405 28.08 -0.63 14.77
N GLN A 406 27.44 0.30 15.44
CA GLN A 406 27.53 1.74 15.15
C GLN A 406 28.95 2.35 15.31
N SER A 407 29.96 1.62 15.78
CA SER A 407 31.32 2.11 15.99
C SER A 407 32.10 2.45 14.71
N GLU A 408 31.65 2.03 13.52
CA GLU A 408 32.37 2.30 12.26
C GLU A 408 31.74 3.35 11.32
N ALA A 409 30.64 3.99 11.73
CA ALA A 409 29.92 4.95 10.88
C ALA A 409 30.38 6.42 11.04
N VAL A 410 31.36 6.70 11.92
CA VAL A 410 31.92 8.05 12.15
C VAL A 410 33.34 8.07 11.65
N GLN A 411 33.53 8.28 10.35
CA GLN A 411 34.65 8.98 9.75
C GLN A 411 34.65 8.77 8.22
N ARG A 412 33.83 9.56 7.50
CA ARG A 412 34.21 9.96 6.14
C ARG A 412 34.44 11.48 6.17
N PRO A 413 35.66 11.96 5.93
CA PRO A 413 35.93 13.38 5.83
C PRO A 413 35.15 13.97 4.63
N GLN A 414 34.43 15.04 4.87
CA GLN A 414 33.88 15.86 3.79
C GLN A 414 35.05 16.34 2.91
N SER A 415 35.12 15.88 1.67
CA SER A 415 36.05 16.38 0.68
C SER A 415 35.80 17.87 0.47
N LYS A 416 36.79 18.69 0.82
CA LYS A 416 36.84 20.14 0.60
C LYS A 416 36.59 20.42 -0.89
N ARG A 417 35.43 20.91 -1.25
CA ARG A 417 35.24 21.60 -2.52
C ARG A 417 36.06 22.90 -2.45
N LYS A 418 37.18 22.93 -3.14
CA LYS A 418 37.92 24.15 -3.40
C LYS A 418 37.02 25.11 -4.18
N ALA A 419 36.60 26.19 -3.54
CA ALA A 419 36.07 27.36 -4.22
C ALA A 419 37.23 28.07 -4.94
N SER A 420 37.27 28.01 -6.26
CA SER A 420 38.13 28.86 -7.08
C SER A 420 37.46 30.22 -7.20
N VAL A 421 37.88 31.14 -6.34
CA VAL A 421 37.64 32.57 -6.54
C VAL A 421 38.58 33.03 -7.62
N ARG A 422 38.08 33.30 -8.81
CA ARG A 422 38.80 34.12 -9.81
C ARG A 422 38.56 35.58 -9.48
N SER A 423 39.62 36.20 -8.95
CA SER A 423 39.78 37.66 -8.94
C SER A 423 40.00 38.13 -10.40
N SER A 424 39.18 39.04 -10.89
CA SER A 424 39.53 39.90 -12.01
C SER A 424 39.41 41.34 -11.54
N SER A 425 40.53 41.87 -11.11
CA SER A 425 40.82 43.35 -11.12
C SER A 425 41.06 43.78 -12.56
N ARG A 426 40.46 44.89 -12.98
CA ARG A 426 40.97 45.92 -13.93
C ARG A 426 39.93 47.03 -14.04
N ASN A 427 40.34 48.15 -13.49
CA ASN A 427 40.69 49.39 -14.14
C ASN A 427 39.89 49.79 -15.40
N SER A 428 39.10 50.75 -15.29
CA SER A 428 39.10 52.13 -15.83
C SER A 428 37.75 52.79 -15.54
#